data_da927f5c2bcafba5ac4c7db76f30ba9e
#
_entry.id   da927f5c2bcafba5ac4c7db76f30ba9e
#
_cell.length_a   1.000
_cell.length_b   1.000
_cell.length_c   1.000
_cell.angle_alpha   90.00
_cell.angle_beta   90.00
_cell.angle_gamma   90.00
#
_symmetry.space_group_name_H-M   'P 1'
#
loop_
_entity.id
_entity.type
_entity.pdbx_description
1 polymer ?
#
loop_
_entity_poly.entity_id
_entity_poly.type
_entity_poly.pdbx_seq_one_letter_code
_entity_poly.pdbx_strand_id
1 'polypeptide(L)'
;MKQLFYILLFILPILACENEGDIKLPNDVRWVTQSSEYTSLCEQIYRSAGLVLQNQFEGEDRPLIVMDLDETVLNNAQYQVELFEKSETYNPTSWNAWVNKELATAVPGAKPFILEFKQKYEGRIVFISNRDASTIIATQNKLDSLGLFFEDDVFLLRKDKQDTKIVRRNEVLEGVGRMESYGPNSVLAYFGDQIGDFPIDTSFVFSLNKFMFPNPMYGKW
;
A
#
# COMPACT_ATOMS: atom_id res chain seq x y z
N MET A 1 -60.95 50.07 35.75
CA MET A 1 -59.94 49.05 36.05
C MET A 1 -59.25 48.68 34.70
N LYS A 2 -58.01 49.16 34.51
CA LYS A 2 -57.22 48.87 33.30
C LYS A 2 -56.25 47.75 33.68
N GLN A 3 -56.42 46.55 33.09
CA GLN A 3 -55.47 45.46 33.22
C GLN A 3 -54.30 45.68 32.25
N LEU A 4 -53.09 45.74 32.83
CA LEU A 4 -51.85 45.84 32.10
C LEU A 4 -51.34 44.42 31.81
N PHE A 5 -51.27 44.02 30.52
CA PHE A 5 -50.69 42.75 30.10
C PHE A 5 -49.17 42.96 29.94
N TYR A 6 -48.36 42.30 30.75
CA TYR A 6 -46.90 42.21 30.54
C TYR A 6 -46.63 41.06 29.61
N ILE A 7 -46.10 41.36 28.43
CA ILE A 7 -45.56 40.37 27.50
C ILE A 7 -44.12 40.13 27.93
N LEU A 8 -43.85 38.91 28.47
CA LEU A 8 -42.51 38.44 28.79
C LEU A 8 -41.87 37.89 27.51
N LEU A 9 -40.93 38.65 26.92
CA LEU A 9 -40.15 38.20 25.77
C LEU A 9 -39.05 37.23 26.29
N PHE A 10 -39.23 35.94 26.02
CA PHE A 10 -38.16 34.97 26.21
C PHE A 10 -37.18 35.08 25.05
N ILE A 11 -36.02 35.67 25.31
CA ILE A 11 -34.88 35.60 24.40
C ILE A 11 -34.20 34.21 24.64
N LEU A 12 -34.49 33.25 23.75
CA LEU A 12 -33.65 32.02 23.68
C LEU A 12 -32.27 32.39 23.15
N PRO A 13 -31.17 32.06 23.85
CA PRO A 13 -29.87 32.13 23.22
C PRO A 13 -29.80 31.12 22.10
N ILE A 14 -29.63 31.60 20.86
CA ILE A 14 -29.22 30.78 19.73
C ILE A 14 -27.78 30.38 20.07
N LEU A 15 -27.59 29.16 20.57
CA LEU A 15 -26.29 28.49 20.55
C LEU A 15 -25.93 28.34 19.06
N ALA A 16 -25.09 29.24 18.58
CA ALA A 16 -24.37 29.01 17.35
C ALA A 16 -23.51 27.76 17.59
N CYS A 17 -23.91 26.61 17.01
CA CYS A 17 -22.96 25.56 16.76
C CYS A 17 -21.87 26.19 15.89
N GLU A 18 -20.72 26.50 16.47
CA GLU A 18 -19.51 26.64 15.70
C GLU A 18 -19.35 25.29 14.97
N ASN A 19 -19.57 25.31 13.66
CA ASN A 19 -19.08 24.26 12.81
C ASN A 19 -17.57 24.22 13.07
N GLU A 20 -17.08 23.18 13.77
CA GLU A 20 -15.68 22.81 13.70
C GLU A 20 -15.38 22.71 12.22
N GLY A 21 -14.61 23.67 11.69
CA GLY A 21 -14.35 23.79 10.29
C GLY A 21 -13.80 22.44 9.81
N ASP A 22 -14.47 21.82 8.84
CA ASP A 22 -14.01 20.59 8.20
C ASP A 22 -12.52 20.76 7.86
N ILE A 23 -11.65 20.07 8.59
CA ILE A 23 -10.20 20.09 8.34
C ILE A 23 -10.00 19.54 6.94
N LYS A 24 -9.76 20.44 5.98
CA LYS A 24 -9.61 20.06 4.59
C LYS A 24 -8.26 19.40 4.40
N LEU A 25 -8.25 18.09 4.23
CA LEU A 25 -7.04 17.31 3.91
C LEU A 25 -6.28 17.89 2.70
N PRO A 26 -4.95 17.77 2.65
CA PRO A 26 -4.14 18.10 1.48
C PRO A 26 -4.67 17.38 0.22
N ASN A 27 -4.48 17.98 -0.94
CA ASN A 27 -5.05 17.47 -2.19
C ASN A 27 -4.59 16.05 -2.54
N ASP A 28 -3.33 15.74 -2.28
CA ASP A 28 -2.70 14.44 -2.49
C ASP A 28 -3.34 13.36 -1.60
N VAL A 29 -3.43 13.62 -0.29
CA VAL A 29 -4.07 12.71 0.67
C VAL A 29 -5.55 12.54 0.35
N ARG A 30 -6.26 13.65 0.05
CA ARG A 30 -7.67 13.61 -0.32
C ARG A 30 -7.91 12.82 -1.60
N TRP A 31 -7.02 12.95 -2.60
CA TRP A 31 -7.13 12.22 -3.85
C TRP A 31 -7.04 10.69 -3.61
N VAL A 32 -6.12 10.24 -2.77
CA VAL A 32 -5.99 8.81 -2.43
C VAL A 32 -7.15 8.31 -1.57
N THR A 33 -7.65 9.12 -0.62
CA THR A 33 -8.66 8.68 0.34
C THR A 33 -10.10 8.82 -0.15
N GLN A 34 -10.38 9.71 -1.12
CA GLN A 34 -11.75 10.11 -1.46
C GLN A 34 -12.08 10.06 -2.96
N SER A 35 -11.06 9.92 -3.87
CA SER A 35 -11.38 9.96 -5.29
C SER A 35 -11.68 8.58 -5.87
N SER A 36 -12.65 8.52 -6.77
CA SER A 36 -12.93 7.34 -7.58
C SER A 36 -11.85 7.08 -8.64
N GLU A 37 -11.12 8.13 -9.03
CA GLU A 37 -10.00 8.05 -9.98
C GLU A 37 -8.86 7.21 -9.42
N TYR A 38 -8.49 7.40 -8.14
CA TYR A 38 -7.47 6.57 -7.49
C TYR A 38 -7.88 5.10 -7.48
N THR A 39 -9.09 4.82 -7.04
CA THR A 39 -9.63 3.45 -7.00
C THR A 39 -9.62 2.83 -8.40
N SER A 40 -10.19 3.53 -9.38
CA SER A 40 -10.28 3.04 -10.75
C SER A 40 -8.92 2.80 -11.39
N LEU A 41 -7.95 3.69 -11.13
CA LEU A 41 -6.59 3.58 -11.65
C LEU A 41 -5.86 2.37 -11.07
N CYS A 42 -5.92 2.16 -9.75
CA CYS A 42 -5.31 1.00 -9.10
C CYS A 42 -5.92 -0.32 -9.61
N GLU A 43 -7.24 -0.41 -9.70
CA GLU A 43 -7.93 -1.57 -10.25
C GLU A 43 -7.57 -1.82 -11.73
N GLN A 44 -7.44 -0.75 -12.53
CA GLN A 44 -7.00 -0.86 -13.92
C GLN A 44 -5.59 -1.42 -14.03
N ILE A 45 -4.65 -0.98 -13.18
CA ILE A 45 -3.26 -1.45 -13.19
C ILE A 45 -3.23 -2.95 -12.88
N TYR A 46 -3.90 -3.40 -11.82
CA TYR A 46 -3.93 -4.81 -11.46
C TYR A 46 -4.60 -5.68 -12.54
N ARG A 47 -5.73 -5.23 -13.08
CA ARG A 47 -6.44 -5.94 -14.16
C ARG A 47 -5.58 -6.03 -15.41
N SER A 48 -4.91 -4.94 -15.78
CA SER A 48 -4.01 -4.93 -16.94
C SER A 48 -2.82 -5.88 -16.75
N ALA A 49 -2.26 -5.91 -15.52
CA ALA A 49 -1.20 -6.85 -15.19
C ALA A 49 -1.67 -8.32 -15.36
N GLY A 50 -2.83 -8.67 -14.82
CA GLY A 50 -3.38 -10.01 -14.97
C GLY A 50 -3.56 -10.42 -16.43
N LEU A 51 -4.10 -9.52 -17.26
CA LEU A 51 -4.31 -9.79 -18.70
C LEU A 51 -2.99 -9.93 -19.47
N VAL A 52 -2.02 -9.07 -19.20
CA VAL A 52 -0.73 -9.06 -19.92
C VAL A 52 0.12 -10.26 -19.52
N LEU A 53 0.10 -10.65 -18.26
CA LEU A 53 0.96 -11.71 -17.71
C LEU A 53 0.33 -13.10 -17.78
N GLN A 54 -0.94 -13.22 -18.15
CA GLN A 54 -1.67 -14.49 -18.12
C GLN A 54 -0.90 -15.63 -18.80
N ASN A 55 -0.45 -15.43 -20.04
CA ASN A 55 0.26 -16.48 -20.81
C ASN A 55 1.63 -16.82 -20.20
N GLN A 56 2.28 -15.86 -19.56
CA GLN A 56 3.55 -16.09 -18.87
C GLN A 56 3.34 -16.91 -17.59
N PHE A 57 2.29 -16.63 -16.84
CA PHE A 57 1.92 -17.39 -15.64
C PHE A 57 1.55 -18.83 -15.99
N GLU A 58 0.79 -19.04 -17.06
CA GLU A 58 0.39 -20.37 -17.54
C GLU A 58 1.58 -21.19 -18.09
N GLY A 59 2.66 -20.54 -18.52
CA GLY A 59 3.86 -21.17 -19.05
C GLY A 59 4.87 -21.63 -18.00
N GLU A 60 4.71 -21.22 -16.74
CA GLU A 60 5.64 -21.51 -15.64
C GLU A 60 5.00 -22.48 -14.64
N ASP A 61 5.79 -23.42 -14.14
CA ASP A 61 5.36 -24.39 -13.12
C ASP A 61 5.04 -23.70 -11.77
N ARG A 62 5.73 -22.63 -11.46
CA ARG A 62 5.49 -21.82 -10.27
C ARG A 62 5.92 -20.39 -10.51
N PRO A 63 5.08 -19.58 -11.15
CA PRO A 63 5.46 -18.21 -11.50
C PRO A 63 5.80 -17.37 -10.26
N LEU A 64 6.83 -16.53 -10.38
CA LEU A 64 7.26 -15.65 -9.31
C LEU A 64 7.13 -14.19 -9.72
N ILE A 65 6.52 -13.40 -8.84
CA ILE A 65 6.46 -11.95 -8.97
C ILE A 65 7.05 -11.27 -7.73
N VAL A 66 7.57 -10.06 -7.92
CA VAL A 66 8.05 -9.21 -6.82
C VAL A 66 7.08 -8.05 -6.65
N MET A 67 6.65 -7.81 -5.40
CA MET A 67 5.74 -6.72 -5.07
C MET A 67 6.32 -5.87 -3.92
N ASP A 68 6.21 -4.55 -4.03
CA ASP A 68 6.30 -3.71 -2.83
C ASP A 68 5.02 -3.86 -1.98
N LEU A 69 5.06 -3.40 -0.74
CA LEU A 69 3.90 -3.47 0.16
C LEU A 69 3.14 -2.15 0.22
N ASP A 70 3.83 -1.06 0.60
CA ASP A 70 3.20 0.20 0.93
C ASP A 70 2.79 0.96 -0.33
N GLU A 71 1.54 1.38 -0.42
CA GLU A 71 0.87 2.00 -1.59
C GLU A 71 0.90 1.14 -2.88
N THR A 72 1.27 -0.12 -2.70
CA THR A 72 1.19 -1.14 -3.75
C THR A 72 0.17 -2.22 -3.38
N VAL A 73 0.36 -2.94 -2.29
CA VAL A 73 -0.58 -3.94 -1.76
C VAL A 73 -1.38 -3.39 -0.58
N LEU A 74 -0.74 -2.60 0.27
CA LEU A 74 -1.30 -2.01 1.48
C LEU A 74 -1.41 -0.49 1.32
N ASN A 75 -2.61 0.04 1.51
CA ASN A 75 -2.89 1.46 1.50
C ASN A 75 -2.73 2.03 2.91
N ASN A 76 -1.80 2.95 3.09
CA ASN A 76 -1.49 3.61 4.35
C ASN A 76 -1.93 5.09 4.36
N ALA A 77 -2.83 5.50 3.50
CA ALA A 77 -3.27 6.91 3.41
C ALA A 77 -3.80 7.43 4.75
N GLN A 78 -4.37 6.57 5.60
CA GLN A 78 -4.81 6.95 6.93
C GLN A 78 -3.66 7.41 7.84
N TYR A 79 -2.45 6.87 7.67
CA TYR A 79 -1.27 7.39 8.36
C TYR A 79 -0.96 8.84 7.96
N GLN A 80 -1.12 9.19 6.68
CA GLN A 80 -0.92 10.55 6.20
C GLN A 80 -2.00 11.51 6.75
N VAL A 81 -3.23 11.03 6.90
CA VAL A 81 -4.30 11.76 7.59
C VAL A 81 -3.91 12.03 9.04
N GLU A 82 -3.46 10.99 9.80
CA GLU A 82 -3.03 11.14 11.19
C GLU A 82 -1.86 12.15 11.33
N LEU A 83 -0.90 12.13 10.41
CA LEU A 83 0.21 13.09 10.41
C LEU A 83 -0.30 14.53 10.19
N PHE A 84 -1.19 14.71 9.23
CA PHE A 84 -1.75 16.03 8.93
C PHE A 84 -2.56 16.58 10.12
N GLU A 85 -3.46 15.79 10.72
CA GLU A 85 -4.27 16.18 11.86
C GLU A 85 -3.42 16.59 13.07
N LYS A 86 -2.29 15.91 13.27
CA LYS A 86 -1.35 16.20 14.36
C LYS A 86 -0.32 17.27 14.01
N SER A 87 -0.33 17.81 12.80
CA SER A 87 0.72 18.71 12.28
C SER A 87 2.12 18.10 12.42
N GLU A 88 2.23 16.79 12.21
CA GLU A 88 3.47 16.02 12.25
C GLU A 88 3.96 15.68 10.85
N THR A 89 5.22 15.26 10.78
CA THR A 89 5.84 14.74 9.56
C THR A 89 6.31 13.31 9.77
N TYR A 90 6.51 12.59 8.67
CA TYR A 90 7.05 11.24 8.72
C TYR A 90 8.32 11.14 9.57
N ASN A 91 8.37 10.15 10.43
CA ASN A 91 9.60 9.67 11.06
C ASN A 91 9.55 8.14 11.24
N PRO A 92 10.70 7.44 11.30
CA PRO A 92 10.73 5.98 11.38
C PRO A 92 10.00 5.40 12.59
N THR A 93 10.02 6.10 13.72
CA THR A 93 9.37 5.62 14.95
C THR A 93 7.85 5.67 14.82
N SER A 94 7.28 6.78 14.34
CA SER A 94 5.83 6.90 14.13
C SER A 94 5.35 5.95 13.02
N TRP A 95 6.18 5.75 11.99
CA TRP A 95 5.88 4.78 10.94
C TRP A 95 5.82 3.34 11.47
N ASN A 96 6.83 2.90 12.25
CA ASN A 96 6.81 1.57 12.85
C ASN A 96 5.64 1.40 13.82
N ALA A 97 5.28 2.46 14.56
CA ALA A 97 4.08 2.45 15.40
C ALA A 97 2.80 2.29 14.58
N TRP A 98 2.69 2.95 13.42
CA TRP A 98 1.57 2.78 12.49
C TRP A 98 1.48 1.35 11.96
N VAL A 99 2.59 0.78 11.47
CA VAL A 99 2.63 -0.60 10.98
C VAL A 99 2.16 -1.58 12.05
N ASN A 100 2.59 -1.39 13.30
CA ASN A 100 2.20 -2.24 14.43
C ASN A 100 0.74 -2.06 14.88
N LYS A 101 0.04 -1.00 14.45
CA LYS A 101 -1.42 -0.88 14.64
C LYS A 101 -2.22 -1.78 13.71
N GLU A 102 -1.61 -2.27 12.63
CA GLU A 102 -2.24 -3.14 11.62
C GLU A 102 -3.50 -2.53 10.99
N LEU A 103 -3.54 -1.19 10.79
CA LEU A 103 -4.72 -0.46 10.31
C LEU A 103 -4.75 -0.22 8.81
N ALA A 104 -3.67 -0.51 8.07
CA ALA A 104 -3.64 -0.36 6.62
C ALA A 104 -4.79 -1.16 5.96
N THR A 105 -5.31 -0.68 4.85
CA THR A 105 -6.30 -1.39 4.03
C THR A 105 -5.64 -1.98 2.78
N ALA A 106 -6.34 -2.79 2.01
CA ALA A 106 -5.80 -3.23 0.72
C ALA A 106 -5.90 -2.09 -0.31
N VAL A 107 -4.86 -1.93 -1.14
CA VAL A 107 -4.95 -1.09 -2.35
C VAL A 107 -6.03 -1.67 -3.27
N PRO A 108 -6.90 -0.83 -3.87
CA PRO A 108 -7.94 -1.31 -4.77
C PRO A 108 -7.41 -2.21 -5.88
N GLY A 109 -8.03 -3.36 -6.08
CA GLY A 109 -7.60 -4.36 -7.06
C GLY A 109 -6.51 -5.34 -6.59
N ALA A 110 -5.78 -5.06 -5.49
CA ALA A 110 -4.73 -5.95 -5.00
C ALA A 110 -5.27 -7.33 -4.61
N LYS A 111 -6.35 -7.37 -3.85
CA LYS A 111 -6.91 -8.63 -3.35
C LYS A 111 -7.36 -9.58 -4.46
N PRO A 112 -8.21 -9.20 -5.41
CA PRO A 112 -8.60 -10.10 -6.49
C PRO A 112 -7.41 -10.57 -7.33
N PHE A 113 -6.44 -9.69 -7.63
CA PHE A 113 -5.24 -10.06 -8.38
C PHE A 113 -4.39 -11.10 -7.64
N ILE A 114 -4.08 -10.87 -6.36
CA ILE A 114 -3.25 -11.78 -5.56
C ILE A 114 -3.95 -13.12 -5.39
N LEU A 115 -5.26 -13.13 -5.09
CA LEU A 115 -6.02 -14.38 -4.94
C LEU A 115 -6.04 -15.18 -6.25
N GLU A 116 -6.26 -14.54 -7.40
CA GLU A 116 -6.20 -15.22 -8.69
C GLU A 116 -4.80 -15.78 -8.95
N PHE A 117 -3.75 -15.00 -8.71
CA PHE A 117 -2.36 -15.41 -8.89
C PHE A 117 -2.01 -16.64 -8.04
N LYS A 118 -2.45 -16.66 -6.79
CA LYS A 118 -2.21 -17.79 -5.87
C LYS A 118 -3.06 -19.01 -6.19
N GLN A 119 -4.35 -18.84 -6.47
CA GLN A 119 -5.29 -19.95 -6.63
C GLN A 119 -5.24 -20.59 -8.02
N LYS A 120 -5.02 -19.81 -9.06
CA LYS A 120 -5.02 -20.30 -10.44
C LYS A 120 -3.64 -20.76 -10.89
N TYR A 121 -2.58 -20.05 -10.47
CA TYR A 121 -1.22 -20.28 -10.97
C TYR A 121 -0.28 -20.85 -9.91
N GLU A 122 -0.72 -21.03 -8.68
CA GLU A 122 0.12 -21.46 -7.54
C GLU A 122 1.39 -20.61 -7.40
N GLY A 123 1.30 -19.35 -7.81
CA GLY A 123 2.42 -18.43 -7.91
C GLY A 123 3.01 -18.04 -6.55
N ARG A 124 4.29 -17.71 -6.52
CA ARG A 124 4.98 -17.18 -5.36
C ARG A 124 5.13 -15.68 -5.44
N ILE A 125 4.86 -14.99 -4.33
CA ILE A 125 5.12 -13.56 -4.19
C ILE A 125 6.34 -13.36 -3.30
N VAL A 126 7.29 -12.52 -3.75
CA VAL A 126 8.34 -11.99 -2.91
C VAL A 126 8.04 -10.52 -2.62
N PHE A 127 7.70 -10.22 -1.39
CA PHE A 127 7.47 -8.85 -0.93
C PHE A 127 8.79 -8.18 -0.59
N ILE A 128 9.15 -7.12 -1.32
CA ILE A 128 10.35 -6.32 -1.09
C ILE A 128 9.94 -4.93 -0.60
N SER A 129 9.91 -4.70 0.71
CA SER A 129 9.45 -3.44 1.29
C SER A 129 10.50 -2.76 2.17
N ASN A 130 10.47 -1.43 2.20
CA ASN A 130 11.31 -0.63 3.10
C ASN A 130 10.78 -0.55 4.55
N ARG A 131 9.73 -1.29 4.89
CA ARG A 131 9.35 -1.54 6.28
C ARG A 131 10.55 -2.10 7.05
N ASP A 132 10.68 -1.70 8.31
CA ASP A 132 11.70 -2.24 9.20
C ASP A 132 11.48 -3.75 9.43
N ALA A 133 12.55 -4.54 9.41
CA ALA A 133 12.48 -5.99 9.58
C ALA A 133 11.83 -6.39 10.94
N SER A 134 11.91 -5.53 11.96
CA SER A 134 11.25 -5.77 13.25
C SER A 134 9.72 -5.76 13.16
N THR A 135 9.13 -5.22 12.09
CA THR A 135 7.67 -5.16 11.89
C THR A 135 7.11 -6.35 11.10
N ILE A 136 7.91 -7.41 10.90
CA ILE A 136 7.52 -8.57 10.08
C ILE A 136 6.20 -9.20 10.56
N ILE A 137 6.06 -9.42 11.85
CA ILE A 137 4.86 -10.06 12.43
C ILE A 137 3.61 -9.21 12.18
N ALA A 138 3.66 -7.90 12.48
CA ALA A 138 2.54 -7.00 12.24
C ALA A 138 2.20 -6.91 10.73
N THR A 139 3.21 -6.98 9.85
CA THR A 139 3.01 -7.00 8.41
C THR A 139 2.29 -8.27 7.96
N GLN A 140 2.70 -9.43 8.45
CA GLN A 140 2.06 -10.72 8.15
C GLN A 140 0.64 -10.79 8.71
N ASN A 141 0.44 -10.41 9.98
CA ASN A 141 -0.89 -10.35 10.61
C ASN A 141 -1.84 -9.45 9.79
N LYS A 142 -1.33 -8.30 9.31
CA LYS A 142 -2.15 -7.42 8.49
C LYS A 142 -2.56 -8.06 7.17
N LEU A 143 -1.65 -8.70 6.46
CA LEU A 143 -1.97 -9.43 5.23
C LEU A 143 -2.92 -10.58 5.50
N ASP A 144 -2.74 -11.33 6.59
CA ASP A 144 -3.63 -12.42 6.99
C ASP A 144 -5.05 -11.91 7.26
N SER A 145 -5.20 -10.81 8.01
CA SER A 145 -6.50 -10.17 8.26
C SER A 145 -7.23 -9.74 6.99
N LEU A 146 -6.50 -9.47 5.91
CA LEU A 146 -7.04 -9.15 4.59
C LEU A 146 -7.28 -10.39 3.72
N GLY A 147 -6.82 -11.58 4.17
CA GLY A 147 -6.81 -12.82 3.40
C GLY A 147 -5.79 -12.80 2.25
N LEU A 148 -4.64 -12.16 2.49
CA LEU A 148 -3.54 -11.97 1.53
C LEU A 148 -2.22 -12.55 2.02
N PHE A 149 -2.20 -13.30 3.12
CA PHE A 149 -1.03 -14.00 3.62
C PHE A 149 -1.04 -15.45 3.14
N PHE A 150 0.08 -15.88 2.58
CA PHE A 150 0.32 -17.26 2.16
C PHE A 150 1.68 -17.70 2.69
N GLU A 151 1.76 -18.92 3.25
CA GLU A 151 2.97 -19.42 3.92
C GLU A 151 4.19 -19.55 3.01
N ASP A 152 3.97 -19.70 1.71
CA ASP A 152 5.02 -19.84 0.71
C ASP A 152 5.53 -18.49 0.15
N ASP A 153 4.92 -17.38 0.55
CA ASP A 153 5.38 -16.05 0.18
C ASP A 153 6.59 -15.62 1.03
N VAL A 154 7.48 -14.84 0.43
CA VAL A 154 8.72 -14.42 1.06
C VAL A 154 8.68 -12.92 1.35
N PHE A 155 9.14 -12.55 2.55
CA PHE A 155 9.17 -11.15 3.01
C PHE A 155 10.61 -10.68 3.17
N LEU A 156 11.06 -9.82 2.26
CA LEU A 156 12.35 -9.17 2.31
C LEU A 156 12.18 -7.72 2.82
N LEU A 157 11.94 -7.58 4.12
CA LEU A 157 11.87 -6.29 4.80
C LEU A 157 13.28 -5.75 5.06
N ARG A 158 13.42 -4.44 5.20
CA ARG A 158 14.69 -3.76 5.34
C ARG A 158 15.32 -4.02 6.72
N LYS A 159 16.52 -4.58 6.76
CA LYS A 159 17.29 -4.84 7.99
C LYS A 159 18.04 -3.58 8.46
N ASP A 160 18.65 -2.86 7.52
CA ASP A 160 19.47 -1.68 7.79
C ASP A 160 19.55 -0.76 6.55
N LYS A 161 20.38 0.29 6.59
CA LYS A 161 20.51 1.27 5.49
C LYS A 161 21.19 0.68 4.25
N GLN A 162 22.04 -0.33 4.39
CA GLN A 162 22.76 -1.00 3.30
C GLN A 162 21.86 -2.02 2.60
N ASP A 163 20.83 -2.53 3.29
CA ASP A 163 19.84 -3.45 2.74
C ASP A 163 18.85 -2.72 1.82
N THR A 164 19.34 -2.31 0.65
CA THR A 164 18.55 -1.60 -0.36
C THR A 164 17.63 -2.54 -1.13
N LYS A 165 16.61 -2.00 -1.83
CA LYS A 165 15.76 -2.82 -2.72
C LYS A 165 16.55 -3.47 -3.85
N ILE A 166 17.69 -2.89 -4.28
CA ILE A 166 18.60 -3.51 -5.26
C ILE A 166 19.23 -4.77 -4.68
N VAL A 167 19.78 -4.70 -3.46
CA VAL A 167 20.36 -5.87 -2.78
C VAL A 167 19.33 -6.98 -2.66
N ARG A 168 18.14 -6.67 -2.20
CA ARG A 168 17.05 -7.65 -2.00
C ARG A 168 16.56 -8.26 -3.30
N ARG A 169 16.51 -7.50 -4.42
CA ARG A 169 16.23 -8.07 -5.74
C ARG A 169 17.31 -9.02 -6.20
N ASN A 170 18.58 -8.71 -5.94
CA ASN A 170 19.69 -9.62 -6.27
C ASN A 170 19.60 -10.91 -5.43
N GLU A 171 19.20 -10.85 -4.15
CA GLU A 171 18.95 -12.07 -3.38
C GLU A 171 17.92 -12.97 -4.09
N VAL A 172 16.84 -12.37 -4.64
CA VAL A 172 15.81 -13.14 -5.37
C VAL A 172 16.37 -13.76 -6.63
N LEU A 173 17.07 -12.97 -7.45
CA LEU A 173 17.57 -13.43 -8.76
C LEU A 173 18.67 -14.48 -8.63
N GLU A 174 19.57 -14.31 -7.67
CA GLU A 174 20.74 -15.17 -7.48
C GLU A 174 20.47 -16.33 -6.51
N GLY A 175 19.35 -16.32 -5.78
CA GLY A 175 19.03 -17.33 -4.79
C GLY A 175 20.02 -17.36 -3.63
N VAL A 176 20.42 -16.19 -3.13
CA VAL A 176 21.37 -16.05 -2.04
C VAL A 176 20.75 -15.40 -0.81
N GLY A 177 21.45 -15.38 0.31
CA GLY A 177 21.00 -14.71 1.52
C GLY A 177 19.65 -15.25 2.02
N ARG A 178 18.62 -14.40 2.09
CA ARG A 178 17.27 -14.81 2.54
C ARG A 178 16.54 -15.71 1.53
N MET A 179 17.05 -15.81 0.32
CA MET A 179 16.49 -16.63 -0.76
C MET A 179 17.26 -17.95 -0.99
N GLU A 180 18.28 -18.26 -0.18
CA GLU A 180 19.15 -19.42 -0.37
C GLU A 180 18.38 -20.75 -0.45
N SER A 181 17.35 -20.92 0.37
CA SER A 181 16.51 -22.13 0.35
C SER A 181 15.62 -22.28 -0.90
N TYR A 182 15.47 -21.20 -1.69
CA TYR A 182 14.65 -21.18 -2.91
C TYR A 182 15.51 -21.29 -4.18
N GLY A 183 16.82 -21.08 -4.08
CA GLY A 183 17.73 -21.00 -5.23
C GLY A 183 17.48 -19.79 -6.14
N PRO A 184 18.20 -19.71 -7.28
CA PRO A 184 17.97 -18.63 -8.26
C PRO A 184 16.56 -18.65 -8.82
N ASN A 185 15.96 -17.46 -8.98
CA ASN A 185 14.58 -17.34 -9.45
C ASN A 185 14.50 -16.46 -10.70
N SER A 186 13.61 -16.83 -11.63
CA SER A 186 13.16 -15.96 -12.70
C SER A 186 11.97 -15.12 -12.21
N VAL A 187 12.08 -13.80 -12.28
CA VAL A 187 11.00 -12.88 -11.90
C VAL A 187 10.23 -12.48 -13.13
N LEU A 188 8.93 -12.76 -13.15
CA LEU A 188 8.08 -12.44 -14.29
C LEU A 188 7.63 -10.98 -14.31
N ALA A 189 7.37 -10.41 -13.13
CA ALA A 189 6.92 -9.03 -13.03
C ALA A 189 7.27 -8.38 -11.70
N TYR A 190 7.32 -7.04 -11.72
CA TYR A 190 7.53 -6.17 -10.57
C TYR A 190 6.35 -5.21 -10.40
N PHE A 191 5.92 -5.04 -9.14
CA PHE A 191 4.85 -4.13 -8.75
C PHE A 191 5.37 -3.17 -7.68
N GLY A 192 5.12 -1.88 -7.83
CA GLY A 192 5.59 -0.87 -6.88
C GLY A 192 4.96 0.50 -7.13
N ASP A 193 5.13 1.43 -6.20
CA ASP A 193 4.65 2.81 -6.29
C ASP A 193 5.77 3.81 -6.58
N GLN A 194 7.03 3.38 -6.49
CA GLN A 194 8.20 4.23 -6.70
C GLN A 194 9.18 3.62 -7.72
N ILE A 195 9.92 4.49 -8.41
CA ILE A 195 10.89 4.04 -9.44
C ILE A 195 11.95 3.09 -8.87
N GLY A 196 12.28 3.23 -7.58
CA GLY A 196 13.24 2.37 -6.87
C GLY A 196 12.79 0.92 -6.67
N ASP A 197 11.51 0.61 -6.92
CA ASP A 197 10.94 -0.74 -6.80
C ASP A 197 11.28 -1.61 -8.00
N PHE A 198 11.67 -0.99 -9.09
CA PHE A 198 11.88 -1.65 -10.36
C PHE A 198 13.36 -1.87 -10.68
N PRO A 199 13.71 -2.95 -11.41
CA PRO A 199 15.06 -3.12 -11.95
C PRO A 199 15.33 -2.07 -13.03
N ILE A 200 16.61 -1.67 -13.14
CA ILE A 200 17.08 -0.79 -14.22
C ILE A 200 17.15 -1.54 -15.55
N ASP A 201 17.17 -2.87 -15.50
CA ASP A 201 17.22 -3.75 -16.67
C ASP A 201 16.13 -3.39 -17.68
N THR A 202 16.56 -3.15 -18.93
CA THR A 202 15.70 -2.76 -20.05
C THR A 202 14.84 -3.89 -20.62
N SER A 203 15.11 -5.14 -20.24
CA SER A 203 14.24 -6.28 -20.56
C SER A 203 12.89 -6.18 -19.85
N PHE A 204 12.83 -5.45 -18.72
CA PHE A 204 11.61 -5.14 -18.03
C PHE A 204 11.06 -3.77 -18.45
N VAL A 205 9.81 -3.77 -18.94
CA VAL A 205 9.14 -2.61 -19.54
C VAL A 205 7.88 -2.28 -18.77
N PHE A 206 7.61 -0.97 -18.53
CA PHE A 206 6.37 -0.54 -17.90
C PHE A 206 5.15 -0.97 -18.72
N SER A 207 4.10 -1.37 -18.03
CA SER A 207 2.86 -1.93 -18.58
C SER A 207 2.97 -3.32 -19.23
N LEU A 208 4.17 -3.93 -19.24
CA LEU A 208 4.36 -5.32 -19.69
C LEU A 208 4.77 -6.23 -18.52
N ASN A 209 5.75 -5.81 -17.74
CA ASN A 209 6.25 -6.56 -16.58
C ASN A 209 6.77 -5.65 -15.45
N LYS A 210 6.54 -4.34 -15.56
CA LYS A 210 6.64 -3.36 -14.47
C LYS A 210 5.30 -2.64 -14.34
N PHE A 211 4.70 -2.66 -13.16
CA PHE A 211 3.39 -2.07 -12.89
C PHE A 211 3.52 -1.06 -11.76
N MET A 212 3.42 0.22 -12.12
CA MET A 212 3.60 1.33 -11.18
C MET A 212 2.25 1.85 -10.71
N PHE A 213 2.09 1.95 -9.38
CA PHE A 213 0.92 2.49 -8.72
C PHE A 213 1.08 3.98 -8.42
N PRO A 214 -0.03 4.74 -8.43
CA PRO A 214 0.04 6.16 -8.12
C PRO A 214 0.20 6.38 -6.60
N ASN A 215 1.23 7.14 -6.23
CA ASN A 215 1.41 7.64 -4.87
C ASN A 215 1.78 9.13 -4.91
N PRO A 216 0.79 10.04 -4.79
CA PRO A 216 1.06 11.47 -4.73
C PRO A 216 1.42 11.98 -3.33
N MET A 217 1.31 11.14 -2.29
CA MET A 217 1.42 11.59 -0.89
C MET A 217 2.87 11.71 -0.42
N TYR A 218 3.74 10.85 -0.90
CA TYR A 218 5.16 10.86 -0.54
C TYR A 218 6.01 10.09 -1.55
N GLY A 219 7.31 10.37 -1.59
CA GLY A 219 8.24 9.72 -2.50
C GLY A 219 9.54 10.50 -2.65
N LYS A 220 10.36 10.04 -3.57
CA LYS A 220 11.60 10.72 -3.98
C LYS A 220 11.48 11.10 -5.45
N TRP A 221 10.75 12.16 -5.70
CA TRP A 221 10.61 12.77 -7.01
C TRP A 221 11.19 14.16 -7.03
#